data_adf12a1f2c05f2c79f4398c1374c8d0d
#
_entry.id   adf12a1f2c05f2c79f4398c1374c8d0d
#
_cell.length_a   1.000
_cell.length_b   1.000
_cell.length_c   1.000
_cell.angle_alpha   90.00
_cell.angle_beta   90.00
_cell.angle_gamma   90.00
#
_symmetry.space_group_name_H-M   'P 1'
#
loop_
_entity.id
_entity.type
_entity.pdbx_description
1 polymer ?
#
loop_
_entity_poly.entity_id
_entity_poly.type
_entity_poly.pdbx_seq_one_letter_code
_entity_poly.pdbx_strand_id
1 'polypeptide(L)'
;MAALRIREATPDDRDALGRLWQELMRFHAVLDPDEYAVKDEALPVWLDWLDSNITSDSSALFVADAQGEVVGYVLGKEGERPPVYADRRLGEIHEISVTHAWRRRGVGRRLVAALLGWFGERHLTRIRVSAAACNPTSNAFWQAMGFQPCMNSMRRLIASGP
;
A
#
# COMPACT_ATOMS: atom_id res chain seq x y z
N MET A 1 -13.75 20.56 -11.85
CA MET A 1 -13.24 19.33 -11.18
C MET A 1 -12.56 19.76 -9.88
N ALA A 2 -12.86 19.11 -8.76
CA ALA A 2 -12.19 19.39 -7.50
C ALA A 2 -10.67 19.24 -7.66
N ALA A 3 -9.88 20.19 -7.14
CA ALA A 3 -8.44 20.16 -7.23
C ALA A 3 -7.92 19.02 -6.33
N LEU A 4 -7.39 17.97 -6.95
CA LEU A 4 -6.76 16.86 -6.25
C LEU A 4 -5.29 17.19 -5.99
N ARG A 5 -4.84 17.12 -4.75
CA ARG A 5 -3.45 17.31 -4.34
C ARG A 5 -2.89 16.01 -3.77
N ILE A 6 -1.65 15.67 -4.11
CA ILE A 6 -0.90 14.63 -3.41
C ILE A 6 0.04 15.35 -2.43
N ARG A 7 0.01 14.92 -1.18
CA ARG A 7 0.85 15.45 -0.11
C ARG A 7 1.24 14.35 0.87
N GLU A 8 2.24 14.58 1.68
CA GLU A 8 2.55 13.71 2.80
C GLU A 8 1.37 13.68 3.79
N ALA A 9 1.18 12.53 4.40
CA ALA A 9 0.20 12.36 5.47
C ALA A 9 0.67 13.05 6.75
N THR A 10 -0.28 13.52 7.53
CA THR A 10 -0.06 14.08 8.86
C THR A 10 -0.86 13.28 9.89
N PRO A 11 -0.59 13.42 11.20
CA PRO A 11 -1.40 12.78 12.24
C PRO A 11 -2.90 13.09 12.15
N ASP A 12 -3.26 14.26 11.60
CA ASP A 12 -4.67 14.67 11.41
C ASP A 12 -5.42 13.81 10.38
N ASP A 13 -4.69 13.09 9.51
CA ASP A 13 -5.29 12.19 8.51
C ASP A 13 -5.67 10.80 9.09
N ARG A 14 -5.32 10.51 10.33
CA ARG A 14 -5.44 9.20 10.98
C ARG A 14 -6.81 8.55 10.80
N ASP A 15 -7.87 9.30 11.07
CA ASP A 15 -9.24 8.79 10.96
C ASP A 15 -9.64 8.49 9.51
N ALA A 16 -9.24 9.34 8.58
CA ALA A 16 -9.48 9.14 7.16
C ALA A 16 -8.73 7.92 6.62
N LEU A 17 -7.48 7.76 7.03
CA LEU A 17 -6.65 6.59 6.69
C LEU A 17 -7.25 5.30 7.25
N GLY A 18 -7.75 5.31 8.48
CA GLY A 18 -8.43 4.18 9.09
C GLY A 18 -9.67 3.74 8.29
N ARG A 19 -10.49 4.68 7.82
CA ARG A 19 -11.64 4.37 6.95
C ARG A 19 -11.22 3.74 5.62
N LEU A 20 -10.20 4.29 4.97
CA LEU A 20 -9.68 3.78 3.71
C LEU A 20 -9.05 2.39 3.86
N TRP A 21 -8.35 2.14 4.97
CA TRP A 21 -7.80 0.84 5.28
C TRP A 21 -8.91 -0.20 5.51
N GLN A 22 -9.96 0.13 6.24
CA GLN A 22 -11.10 -0.77 6.41
C GLN A 22 -11.79 -1.09 5.07
N GLU A 23 -11.91 -0.12 4.16
CA GLU A 23 -12.44 -0.36 2.82
C GLU A 23 -11.53 -1.34 2.05
N LEU A 24 -10.22 -1.17 2.15
CA LEU A 24 -9.22 -2.06 1.54
C LEU A 24 -9.31 -3.49 2.11
N MET A 25 -9.39 -3.64 3.43
CA MET A 25 -9.46 -4.95 4.07
C MET A 25 -10.76 -5.68 3.74
N ARG A 26 -11.91 -5.00 3.74
CA ARG A 26 -13.19 -5.61 3.31
C ARG A 26 -13.11 -6.11 1.86
N PHE A 27 -12.50 -5.34 0.98
CA PHE A 27 -12.31 -5.73 -0.41
C PHE A 27 -11.42 -6.99 -0.54
N HIS A 28 -10.30 -7.04 0.16
CA HIS A 28 -9.41 -8.19 0.16
C HIS A 28 -10.04 -9.44 0.78
N ALA A 29 -10.80 -9.30 1.86
CA ALA A 29 -11.50 -10.41 2.50
C ALA A 29 -12.56 -11.05 1.59
N VAL A 30 -13.16 -10.29 0.66
CA VAL A 30 -14.06 -10.83 -0.36
C VAL A 30 -13.29 -11.57 -1.46
N LEU A 31 -12.08 -11.10 -1.80
CA LEU A 31 -11.25 -11.74 -2.83
C LEU A 31 -10.67 -13.09 -2.37
N ASP A 32 -10.17 -13.14 -1.15
CA ASP A 32 -9.53 -14.33 -0.58
C ASP A 32 -9.67 -14.28 0.95
N PRO A 33 -10.77 -14.83 1.50
CA PRO A 33 -11.04 -14.79 2.94
C PRO A 33 -10.04 -15.61 3.76
N ASP A 34 -9.37 -16.61 3.18
CA ASP A 34 -8.37 -17.40 3.90
C ASP A 34 -7.07 -16.64 4.11
N GLU A 35 -6.73 -15.72 3.20
CA GLU A 35 -5.50 -14.92 3.28
C GLU A 35 -5.72 -13.61 4.05
N TYR A 36 -6.88 -12.98 3.90
CA TYR A 36 -7.12 -11.60 4.34
C TYR A 36 -8.15 -11.48 5.48
N ALA A 37 -8.40 -12.56 6.22
CA ALA A 37 -9.22 -12.47 7.44
C ALA A 37 -8.48 -11.63 8.50
N VAL A 38 -9.11 -10.56 8.96
CA VAL A 38 -8.57 -9.69 10.01
C VAL A 38 -9.37 -9.88 11.30
N LYS A 39 -8.72 -9.63 12.45
CA LYS A 39 -9.33 -9.65 13.76
C LYS A 39 -10.32 -8.49 13.92
N ASP A 40 -11.28 -8.62 14.84
CA ASP A 40 -12.20 -7.53 15.16
C ASP A 40 -11.47 -6.27 15.64
N GLU A 41 -10.36 -6.42 16.38
CA GLU A 41 -9.53 -5.33 16.88
C GLU A 41 -8.38 -4.95 15.93
N ALA A 42 -8.44 -5.32 14.67
CA ALA A 42 -7.35 -5.07 13.72
C ALA A 42 -7.12 -3.57 13.46
N LEU A 43 -8.20 -2.76 13.45
CA LEU A 43 -8.08 -1.33 13.16
C LEU A 43 -7.22 -0.57 14.18
N PRO A 44 -7.42 -0.67 15.51
CA PRO A 44 -6.54 -0.03 16.48
C PRO A 44 -5.08 -0.45 16.32
N VAL A 45 -4.82 -1.74 16.12
CA VAL A 45 -3.45 -2.26 15.92
C VAL A 45 -2.80 -1.68 14.65
N TRP A 46 -3.57 -1.60 13.56
CA TRP A 46 -3.08 -1.00 12.33
C TRP A 46 -2.82 0.50 12.48
N LEU A 47 -3.69 1.22 13.18
CA LEU A 47 -3.51 2.65 13.43
C LEU A 47 -2.27 2.96 14.27
N ASP A 48 -1.98 2.16 15.30
CA ASP A 48 -0.75 2.30 16.10
C ASP A 48 0.51 2.01 15.25
N TRP A 49 0.43 1.00 14.40
CA TRP A 49 1.50 0.74 13.42
C TRP A 49 1.63 1.88 12.40
N LEU A 50 0.53 2.46 11.92
CA LEU A 50 0.52 3.61 11.01
C LEU A 50 1.20 4.83 11.63
N ASP A 51 0.89 5.16 12.88
CA ASP A 51 1.46 6.30 13.59
C ASP A 51 3.00 6.19 13.65
N SER A 52 3.52 4.98 13.87
CA SER A 52 4.95 4.73 13.84
C SER A 52 5.58 4.91 12.47
N ASN A 53 4.81 4.76 11.39
CA ASN A 53 5.25 4.95 10.01
C ASN A 53 5.20 6.40 9.56
N ILE A 54 4.21 7.18 10.00
CA ILE A 54 4.12 8.62 9.70
C ILE A 54 5.33 9.37 10.25
N THR A 55 5.88 8.93 11.37
CA THR A 55 7.00 9.57 12.06
C THR A 55 8.38 8.98 11.72
N SER A 56 8.43 7.95 10.87
CA SER A 56 9.68 7.24 10.54
C SER A 56 10.36 7.81 9.30
N ASP A 57 11.65 8.11 9.40
CA ASP A 57 12.48 8.54 8.26
C ASP A 57 12.64 7.47 7.18
N SER A 58 12.42 6.20 7.51
CA SER A 58 12.54 5.07 6.58
C SER A 58 11.22 4.70 5.88
N SER A 59 10.17 5.48 6.09
CA SER A 59 8.87 5.29 5.44
C SER A 59 8.32 6.60 4.88
N ALA A 60 7.47 6.47 3.87
CA ALA A 60 6.70 7.59 3.35
C ALA A 60 5.24 7.19 3.18
N LEU A 61 4.36 8.05 3.64
CA LEU A 61 2.92 7.93 3.51
C LEU A 61 2.38 9.17 2.79
N PHE A 62 1.90 8.97 1.57
CA PHE A 62 1.26 10.03 0.81
C PHE A 62 -0.25 9.84 0.77
N VAL A 63 -0.97 10.95 0.84
CA VAL A 63 -2.43 11.00 0.71
C VAL A 63 -2.84 11.78 -0.54
N ALA A 64 -3.96 11.39 -1.10
CA ALA A 64 -4.66 12.13 -2.13
C ALA A 64 -5.77 12.94 -1.47
N ASP A 65 -5.57 14.24 -1.43
CA ASP A 65 -6.46 15.22 -0.80
C ASP A 65 -7.30 15.91 -1.88
N ALA A 66 -8.60 15.78 -1.76
CA ALA A 66 -9.59 16.40 -2.62
C ALA A 66 -10.34 17.47 -1.82
N GLN A 67 -9.75 18.67 -1.72
CA GLN A 67 -10.35 19.82 -1.01
C GLN A 67 -10.61 19.56 0.49
N GLY A 68 -9.66 18.91 1.16
CA GLY A 68 -9.76 18.57 2.57
C GLY A 68 -10.34 17.18 2.85
N GLU A 69 -10.79 16.45 1.83
CA GLU A 69 -11.20 15.06 1.93
C GLU A 69 -10.06 14.14 1.45
N VAL A 70 -9.56 13.27 2.31
CA VAL A 70 -8.59 12.23 1.95
C VAL A 70 -9.32 11.08 1.25
N VAL A 71 -9.03 10.90 -0.04
CA VAL A 71 -9.72 9.95 -0.93
C VAL A 71 -8.86 8.77 -1.35
N GLY A 72 -7.61 8.73 -0.91
CA GLY A 72 -6.69 7.62 -1.14
C GLY A 72 -5.36 7.84 -0.45
N TYR A 73 -4.57 6.79 -0.31
CA TYR A 73 -3.22 6.83 0.25
C TYR A 73 -2.32 5.78 -0.37
N VAL A 74 -1.02 5.95 -0.21
CA VAL A 74 0.02 4.95 -0.49
C VAL A 74 1.07 4.99 0.60
N LEU A 75 1.47 3.83 1.10
CA LEU A 75 2.54 3.65 2.08
C LEU A 75 3.69 2.85 1.47
N GLY A 76 4.89 3.39 1.59
CA GLY A 76 6.12 2.71 1.22
C GLY A 76 7.18 2.82 2.28
N LYS A 77 8.12 1.89 2.26
CA LYS A 77 9.24 1.80 3.20
C LYS A 77 10.54 1.45 2.49
N GLU A 78 11.64 1.87 3.08
CA GLU A 78 12.95 1.27 2.79
C GLU A 78 13.02 -0.13 3.41
N GLY A 79 13.56 -1.06 2.65
CA GLY A 79 13.80 -2.43 3.07
C GLY A 79 15.21 -2.90 2.71
N GLU A 80 15.58 -4.04 3.25
CA GLU A 80 16.85 -4.68 2.97
C GLU A 80 16.68 -6.14 2.57
N ARG A 81 17.48 -6.55 1.59
CA ARG A 81 17.65 -7.93 1.18
C ARG A 81 18.75 -8.60 2.04
N PRO A 82 18.75 -9.95 2.16
CA PRO A 82 19.81 -10.68 2.83
C PRO A 82 21.22 -10.27 2.35
N PRO A 83 22.25 -10.35 3.24
CA PRO A 83 23.61 -9.88 2.94
C PRO A 83 24.31 -10.53 1.76
N VAL A 84 23.80 -11.67 1.30
CA VAL A 84 24.35 -12.41 0.14
C VAL A 84 24.09 -11.72 -1.21
N TYR A 85 23.19 -10.75 -1.25
CA TYR A 85 22.88 -10.01 -2.47
C TYR A 85 23.75 -8.77 -2.62
N ALA A 86 24.27 -8.53 -3.81
CA ALA A 86 25.09 -7.36 -4.11
C ALA A 86 24.33 -6.04 -3.95
N ASP A 87 23.05 -6.03 -4.38
CA ASP A 87 22.14 -4.90 -4.21
C ASP A 87 21.18 -5.22 -3.07
N ARG A 88 21.40 -4.59 -1.91
CA ARG A 88 20.66 -4.91 -0.67
C ARG A 88 19.48 -4.00 -0.42
N ARG A 89 19.63 -2.70 -0.72
CA ARG A 89 18.58 -1.73 -0.43
C ARG A 89 17.47 -1.78 -1.48
N LEU A 90 16.22 -1.71 -1.01
CA LEU A 90 15.07 -1.63 -1.90
C LEU A 90 13.97 -0.76 -1.28
N GLY A 91 13.06 -0.28 -2.13
CA GLY A 91 11.80 0.29 -1.69
C GLY A 91 10.71 -0.79 -1.72
N GLU A 92 9.86 -0.79 -0.72
CA GLU A 92 8.70 -1.69 -0.63
C GLU A 92 7.41 -0.88 -0.56
N ILE A 93 6.51 -1.12 -1.50
CA ILE A 93 5.16 -0.55 -1.46
C ILE A 93 4.31 -1.53 -0.64
N HIS A 94 3.89 -1.09 0.55
CA HIS A 94 3.14 -1.92 1.48
C HIS A 94 1.65 -1.90 1.20
N GLU A 95 1.08 -0.71 1.01
CA GLU A 95 -0.36 -0.53 0.82
C GLU A 95 -0.66 0.61 -0.12
N ILE A 96 -1.72 0.46 -0.89
CA ILE A 96 -2.36 1.52 -1.65
C ILE A 96 -3.87 1.34 -1.60
N SER A 97 -4.59 2.39 -1.28
CA SER A 97 -6.04 2.42 -1.34
C SER A 97 -6.54 3.70 -1.98
N VAL A 98 -7.57 3.57 -2.79
CA VAL A 98 -8.33 4.71 -3.33
C VAL A 98 -9.80 4.37 -3.16
N THR A 99 -10.56 5.25 -2.50
CA THR A 99 -12.00 5.05 -2.30
C THR A 99 -12.72 4.86 -3.63
N HIS A 100 -13.77 4.05 -3.63
CA HIS A 100 -14.47 3.61 -4.85
C HIS A 100 -14.85 4.77 -5.76
N ALA A 101 -15.40 5.85 -5.20
CA ALA A 101 -15.84 7.02 -5.96
C ALA A 101 -14.72 7.73 -6.73
N TRP A 102 -13.45 7.54 -6.33
CA TRP A 102 -12.29 8.18 -6.93
C TRP A 102 -11.41 7.24 -7.76
N ARG A 103 -11.79 5.97 -7.87
CA ARG A 103 -11.10 5.00 -8.74
C ARG A 103 -11.25 5.37 -10.22
N ARG A 104 -10.30 4.91 -11.04
CA ARG A 104 -10.26 5.15 -12.50
C ARG A 104 -10.11 6.63 -12.92
N ARG A 105 -9.77 7.51 -11.98
CA ARG A 105 -9.53 8.94 -12.20
C ARG A 105 -8.03 9.31 -12.14
N GLY A 106 -7.12 8.34 -12.19
CA GLY A 106 -5.68 8.56 -12.13
C GLY A 106 -5.10 8.78 -10.73
N VAL A 107 -5.91 8.73 -9.66
CA VAL A 107 -5.48 8.99 -8.27
C VAL A 107 -4.37 8.02 -7.86
N GLY A 108 -4.56 6.72 -8.05
CA GLY A 108 -3.54 5.72 -7.70
C GLY A 108 -2.22 5.93 -8.43
N ARG A 109 -2.26 6.31 -9.73
CA ARG A 109 -1.06 6.64 -10.51
C ARG A 109 -0.29 7.82 -9.91
N ARG A 110 -1.00 8.87 -9.48
CA ARG A 110 -0.38 10.05 -8.87
C ARG A 110 0.23 9.73 -7.50
N LEU A 111 -0.45 8.91 -6.70
CA LEU A 111 0.08 8.43 -5.41
C LEU A 111 1.37 7.62 -5.59
N VAL A 112 1.35 6.63 -6.49
CA VAL A 112 2.54 5.82 -6.78
C VAL A 112 3.67 6.67 -7.35
N ALA A 113 3.39 7.63 -8.22
CA ALA A 113 4.41 8.54 -8.76
C ALA A 113 5.10 9.36 -7.66
N ALA A 114 4.35 9.87 -6.67
CA ALA A 114 4.92 10.58 -5.52
C ALA A 114 5.83 9.66 -4.69
N LEU A 115 5.39 8.43 -4.41
CA LEU A 115 6.19 7.47 -3.67
C LEU A 115 7.44 7.02 -4.42
N LEU A 116 7.36 6.81 -5.74
CA LEU A 116 8.53 6.51 -6.57
C LEU A 116 9.54 7.67 -6.59
N GLY A 117 9.07 8.92 -6.56
CA GLY A 117 9.91 10.10 -6.39
C GLY A 117 10.69 10.05 -5.08
N TRP A 118 10.00 9.76 -3.97
CA TRP A 118 10.60 9.62 -2.65
C TRP A 118 11.65 8.49 -2.59
N PHE A 119 11.40 7.34 -3.23
CA PHE A 119 12.40 6.28 -3.36
C PHE A 119 13.59 6.72 -4.21
N GLY A 120 13.35 7.48 -5.28
CA GLY A 120 14.41 8.02 -6.15
C GLY A 120 15.36 8.98 -5.41
N GLU A 121 14.85 9.88 -4.58
CA GLU A 121 15.63 10.78 -3.73
C GLU A 121 16.54 10.03 -2.75
N ARG A 122 16.17 8.78 -2.38
CA ARG A 122 16.94 7.88 -1.54
C ARG A 122 17.87 6.93 -2.31
N HIS A 123 17.94 7.09 -3.63
CA HIS A 123 18.74 6.25 -4.53
C HIS A 123 18.33 4.76 -4.47
N LEU A 124 17.04 4.48 -4.20
CA LEU A 124 16.50 3.12 -4.25
C LEU A 124 16.09 2.80 -5.68
N THR A 125 16.85 1.94 -6.33
CA THR A 125 16.62 1.56 -7.73
C THR A 125 15.78 0.31 -7.90
N ARG A 126 15.62 -0.47 -6.83
CA ARG A 126 14.79 -1.67 -6.79
C ARG A 126 13.54 -1.41 -5.96
N ILE A 127 12.38 -1.45 -6.61
CA ILE A 127 11.10 -1.26 -5.92
C ILE A 127 10.29 -2.54 -6.04
N ARG A 128 9.68 -2.97 -4.93
CA ARG A 128 8.79 -4.14 -4.86
C ARG A 128 7.41 -3.76 -4.39
N VAL A 129 6.44 -4.52 -4.86
CA VAL A 129 5.07 -4.52 -4.37
C VAL A 129 4.56 -5.95 -4.36
N SER A 130 3.80 -6.32 -3.33
CA SER A 130 3.06 -7.57 -3.29
C SER A 130 1.60 -7.29 -3.69
N ALA A 131 1.11 -8.02 -4.68
CA ALA A 131 -0.27 -7.92 -5.13
C ALA A 131 -0.91 -9.31 -5.09
N ALA A 132 -2.17 -9.39 -4.63
CA ALA A 132 -2.90 -10.64 -4.60
C ALA A 132 -3.03 -11.22 -6.01
N ALA A 133 -2.64 -12.48 -6.20
CA ALA A 133 -2.70 -13.15 -7.51
C ALA A 133 -4.14 -13.20 -8.06
N CYS A 134 -5.13 -13.31 -7.17
CA CYS A 134 -6.56 -13.31 -7.49
C CYS A 134 -7.18 -11.92 -7.73
N ASN A 135 -6.36 -10.83 -7.73
CA ASN A 135 -6.83 -9.48 -7.97
C ASN A 135 -6.39 -8.98 -9.37
N PRO A 136 -7.14 -9.26 -10.45
CA PRO A 136 -6.75 -8.88 -11.81
C PRO A 136 -6.68 -7.36 -12.00
N THR A 137 -7.50 -6.58 -11.28
CA THR A 137 -7.50 -5.12 -11.36
C THR A 137 -6.21 -4.53 -10.80
N SER A 138 -5.75 -5.01 -9.64
CA SER A 138 -4.49 -4.60 -9.04
C SER A 138 -3.31 -5.02 -9.90
N ASN A 139 -3.30 -6.25 -10.38
CA ASN A 139 -2.21 -6.76 -11.25
C ASN A 139 -2.09 -5.95 -12.54
N ALA A 140 -3.21 -5.64 -13.21
CA ALA A 140 -3.22 -4.78 -14.40
C ALA A 140 -2.74 -3.35 -14.10
N PHE A 141 -3.11 -2.80 -12.94
CA PHE A 141 -2.63 -1.49 -12.50
C PHE A 141 -1.11 -1.46 -12.33
N TRP A 142 -0.52 -2.45 -11.62
CA TRP A 142 0.91 -2.51 -11.41
C TRP A 142 1.69 -2.71 -12.72
N GLN A 143 1.19 -3.56 -13.62
CA GLN A 143 1.78 -3.73 -14.94
C GLN A 143 1.76 -2.41 -15.74
N ALA A 144 0.64 -1.66 -15.70
CA ALA A 144 0.53 -0.35 -16.35
C ALA A 144 1.45 0.72 -15.72
N MET A 145 1.91 0.51 -14.47
CA MET A 145 2.92 1.32 -13.79
C MET A 145 4.36 0.85 -14.06
N GLY A 146 4.57 -0.17 -14.90
CA GLY A 146 5.89 -0.68 -15.28
C GLY A 146 6.42 -1.79 -14.36
N PHE A 147 5.64 -2.27 -13.40
CA PHE A 147 6.04 -3.41 -12.56
C PHE A 147 5.87 -4.72 -13.32
N GLN A 148 6.80 -5.64 -13.09
CA GLN A 148 6.77 -6.98 -13.69
C GLN A 148 6.78 -8.05 -12.59
N PRO A 149 6.10 -9.18 -12.79
CA PRO A 149 6.16 -10.30 -11.85
C PRO A 149 7.60 -10.77 -11.65
N CYS A 150 8.02 -10.93 -10.40
CA CYS A 150 9.39 -11.39 -10.09
C CYS A 150 9.43 -12.53 -9.06
N MET A 151 8.34 -12.79 -8.36
CA MET A 151 8.24 -13.85 -7.36
C MET A 151 6.79 -14.30 -7.20
N ASN A 152 6.58 -15.58 -7.01
CA ASN A 152 5.29 -16.15 -6.64
C ASN A 152 5.31 -16.57 -5.18
N SER A 153 4.29 -16.18 -4.41
CA SER A 153 4.00 -16.75 -3.10
C SER A 153 2.97 -17.87 -3.28
N MET A 154 3.24 -19.03 -2.68
CA MET A 154 2.35 -20.20 -2.79
C MET A 154 1.89 -20.61 -1.40
N ARG A 155 0.61 -20.95 -1.26
CA ARG A 155 -0.02 -21.35 0.00
C ARG A 155 -0.57 -22.78 -0.09
N ARG A 156 -0.46 -23.53 1.00
CA ARG A 156 -1.17 -24.79 1.22
C ARG A 156 -1.79 -24.75 2.62
N LEU A 157 -3.09 -24.93 2.69
CA LEU A 157 -3.78 -25.13 3.96
C LEU A 157 -3.66 -26.61 4.38
N ILE A 158 -3.29 -26.84 5.63
CA ILE A 158 -3.25 -28.19 6.21
C ILE A 158 -4.40 -28.26 7.21
N ALA A 159 -5.27 -29.27 7.06
CA ALA A 159 -6.34 -29.50 8.01
C ALA A 159 -5.75 -29.70 9.41
N SER A 160 -6.30 -29.00 10.40
CA SER A 160 -5.99 -29.30 11.79
C SER A 160 -6.44 -30.74 12.05
N GLY A 161 -5.54 -31.59 12.50
CA GLY A 161 -5.89 -32.96 12.91
C GLY A 161 -6.96 -32.95 14.01
N PRO A 162 -7.68 -34.07 14.22
CA PRO A 162 -8.71 -34.19 15.23
C PRO A 162 -8.19 -33.95 16.65
#